data_b12a04e741d328f91d52a3bb04a7acf7
#
_entry.id   b12a04e741d328f91d52a3bb04a7acf7
#
_cell.length_a   1.000
_cell.length_b   1.000
_cell.length_c   1.000
_cell.angle_alpha   90.00
_cell.angle_beta   90.00
_cell.angle_gamma   90.00
#
_symmetry.space_group_name_H-M   'P 1'
#
loop_
_entity.id
_entity.type
_entity.pdbx_description
1 polymer ?
#
loop_
_entity_poly.entity_id
_entity_poly.type
_entity_poly.pdbx_seq_one_letter_code
_entity_poly.pdbx_strand_id
1 'polypeptide(L)'
;MQQAVAARTPAHVWIVGILSLLWGCFGAYDYTMTRMRSTDYIKSSMPGVDPNAALAWIDSMPMYAQIGWGLGVWLGLLGSILLLMRSRWAVWSFGVSLLGAIISLGYQMTLAPPMPGAGDSMMMKVMPLVIIVICIALFLYARAQAAKGVLR
;
A
#
# COMPACT_ATOMS: atom_id res chain seq x y z
N MET A 1 8.17 -15.99 41.34
CA MET A 1 7.55 -16.01 40.01
C MET A 1 7.08 -14.59 39.69
N GLN A 2 7.86 -13.83 38.91
CA GLN A 2 7.42 -12.52 38.40
C GLN A 2 6.40 -12.79 37.29
N GLN A 3 5.14 -12.54 37.57
CA GLN A 3 4.12 -12.44 36.54
C GLN A 3 4.54 -11.31 35.60
N ALA A 4 4.90 -11.65 34.36
CA ALA A 4 5.11 -10.67 33.33
C ALA A 4 3.80 -9.89 33.16
N VAL A 5 3.75 -8.67 33.69
CA VAL A 5 2.62 -7.76 33.52
C VAL A 5 2.49 -7.56 32.01
N ALA A 6 1.44 -8.13 31.44
CA ALA A 6 1.16 -7.99 30.03
C ALA A 6 1.08 -6.49 29.71
N ALA A 7 2.05 -5.98 28.93
CA ALA A 7 2.11 -4.58 28.57
C ALA A 7 0.76 -4.17 27.97
N ARG A 8 0.07 -3.22 28.61
CA ARG A 8 -1.20 -2.67 28.10
C ARG A 8 -0.96 -2.15 26.70
N THR A 9 -1.81 -2.56 25.77
CA THR A 9 -1.72 -2.07 24.38
C THR A 9 -2.01 -0.58 24.36
N PRO A 10 -1.05 0.26 23.94
CA PRO A 10 -1.29 1.70 23.87
C PRO A 10 -2.42 2.01 22.86
N ALA A 11 -3.26 3.00 23.18
CA ALA A 11 -4.40 3.39 22.33
C ALA A 11 -3.99 3.76 20.89
N HIS A 12 -2.79 4.34 20.72
CA HIS A 12 -2.29 4.70 19.41
C HIS A 12 -2.09 3.50 18.45
N VAL A 13 -1.88 2.28 18.98
CA VAL A 13 -1.77 1.07 18.15
C VAL A 13 -3.09 0.75 17.47
N TRP A 14 -4.20 0.94 18.18
CA TRP A 14 -5.54 0.77 17.62
C TRP A 14 -5.85 1.85 16.59
N ILE A 15 -5.51 3.11 16.86
CA ILE A 15 -5.74 4.23 15.94
C ILE A 15 -4.95 4.01 14.65
N VAL A 16 -3.64 3.75 14.75
CA VAL A 16 -2.80 3.50 13.58
C VAL A 16 -3.26 2.24 12.83
N GLY A 17 -3.61 1.18 13.55
CA GLY A 17 -4.10 -0.06 12.95
C GLY A 17 -5.39 0.14 12.17
N ILE A 18 -6.37 0.87 12.72
CA ILE A 18 -7.64 1.16 12.03
C ILE A 18 -7.40 2.07 10.82
N LEU A 19 -6.63 3.14 10.95
CA LEU A 19 -6.33 4.05 9.84
C LEU A 19 -5.58 3.33 8.72
N SER A 20 -4.59 2.49 9.05
CA SER A 20 -3.87 1.69 8.06
C SER A 20 -4.75 0.63 7.41
N LEU A 21 -5.70 0.05 8.15
CA LEU A 21 -6.67 -0.89 7.60
C LEU A 21 -7.60 -0.21 6.58
N LEU A 22 -8.14 0.96 6.91
CA LEU A 22 -8.98 1.74 5.99
C LEU A 22 -8.21 2.11 4.73
N TRP A 23 -6.96 2.55 4.88
CA TRP A 23 -6.06 2.83 3.77
C TRP A 23 -5.81 1.58 2.91
N GLY A 24 -5.53 0.44 3.55
CA GLY A 24 -5.33 -0.85 2.87
C GLY A 24 -6.57 -1.34 2.14
N CYS A 25 -7.76 -1.18 2.72
CA CYS A 25 -9.03 -1.51 2.06
C CYS A 25 -9.28 -0.64 0.83
N PHE A 26 -8.97 0.66 0.90
CA PHE A 26 -9.05 1.54 -0.25
C PHE A 26 -8.11 1.09 -1.37
N GLY A 27 -6.84 0.79 -1.03
CA GLY A 27 -5.87 0.29 -2.01
C GLY A 27 -6.26 -1.05 -2.62
N ALA A 28 -6.81 -1.98 -1.82
CA ALA A 28 -7.30 -3.26 -2.30
C ALA A 28 -8.52 -3.12 -3.21
N TYR A 29 -9.41 -2.18 -2.92
CA TYR A 29 -10.54 -1.84 -3.77
C TYR A 29 -10.07 -1.27 -5.12
N ASP A 30 -9.18 -0.27 -5.09
CA ASP A 30 -8.60 0.34 -6.28
C ASP A 30 -7.89 -0.71 -7.16
N TYR A 31 -7.04 -1.55 -6.55
CA TYR A 31 -6.36 -2.64 -7.23
C TYR A 31 -7.35 -3.60 -7.90
N THR A 32 -8.36 -4.03 -7.15
CA THR A 32 -9.36 -5.00 -7.63
C THR A 32 -10.16 -4.43 -8.78
N MET A 33 -10.68 -3.21 -8.66
CA MET A 33 -11.47 -2.57 -9.70
C MET A 33 -10.66 -2.35 -10.98
N THR A 34 -9.39 -1.99 -10.83
CA THR A 34 -8.47 -1.85 -11.96
C THR A 34 -8.18 -3.20 -12.64
N ARG A 35 -7.94 -4.25 -11.85
CA ARG A 35 -7.68 -5.60 -12.41
C ARG A 35 -8.93 -6.23 -13.03
N MET A 36 -10.11 -5.89 -12.55
CA MET A 36 -11.39 -6.24 -13.18
C MET A 36 -11.69 -5.41 -14.44
N ARG A 37 -10.80 -4.47 -14.81
CA ARG A 37 -10.91 -3.61 -15.99
C ARG A 37 -12.20 -2.78 -15.99
N SER A 38 -12.63 -2.30 -14.83
CA SER A 38 -13.83 -1.47 -14.70
C SER A 38 -13.57 -0.09 -15.30
N THR A 39 -14.08 0.13 -16.51
CA THR A 39 -13.94 1.42 -17.22
C THR A 39 -14.64 2.56 -16.50
N ASP A 40 -15.78 2.28 -15.84
CA ASP A 40 -16.53 3.28 -15.08
C ASP A 40 -15.75 3.73 -13.84
N TYR A 41 -15.10 2.79 -13.16
CA TYR A 41 -14.20 3.12 -12.05
C TYR A 41 -13.02 3.97 -12.51
N ILE A 42 -12.36 3.60 -13.59
CA ILE A 42 -11.21 4.36 -14.13
C ILE A 42 -11.63 5.77 -14.54
N LYS A 43 -12.78 5.93 -15.20
CA LYS A 43 -13.34 7.25 -15.53
C LYS A 43 -13.57 8.14 -14.31
N SER A 44 -14.07 7.54 -13.23
CA SER A 44 -14.36 8.29 -12.00
C SER A 44 -13.09 8.63 -11.20
N SER A 45 -12.10 7.73 -11.18
CA SER A 45 -10.86 7.90 -10.43
C SER A 45 -9.80 8.72 -11.16
N MET A 46 -9.83 8.73 -12.50
CA MET A 46 -8.89 9.45 -13.36
C MET A 46 -9.64 10.32 -14.40
N PRO A 47 -10.29 11.41 -13.97
CA PRO A 47 -11.01 12.28 -14.90
C PRO A 47 -10.07 12.83 -15.99
N GLY A 48 -10.49 12.71 -17.25
CA GLY A 48 -9.72 13.18 -18.41
C GLY A 48 -8.78 12.13 -19.03
N VAL A 49 -8.62 10.96 -18.42
CA VAL A 49 -7.87 9.84 -18.99
C VAL A 49 -8.83 8.88 -19.67
N ASP A 50 -8.51 8.46 -20.92
CA ASP A 50 -9.25 7.39 -21.58
C ASP A 50 -9.01 6.06 -20.86
N PRO A 51 -10.08 5.36 -20.39
CA PRO A 51 -9.94 4.11 -19.65
C PRO A 51 -9.20 3.02 -20.42
N ASN A 52 -9.39 2.93 -21.73
CA ASN A 52 -8.70 1.94 -22.55
C ASN A 52 -7.21 2.25 -22.66
N ALA A 53 -6.85 3.52 -22.79
CA ALA A 53 -5.45 3.95 -22.77
C ALA A 53 -4.78 3.70 -21.42
N ALA A 54 -5.48 3.94 -20.30
CA ALA A 54 -4.99 3.64 -18.95
C ALA A 54 -4.76 2.13 -18.76
N LEU A 55 -5.70 1.29 -19.18
CA LEU A 55 -5.58 -0.16 -19.10
C LEU A 55 -4.43 -0.68 -19.97
N ALA A 56 -4.28 -0.17 -21.20
CA ALA A 56 -3.17 -0.54 -22.07
C ALA A 56 -1.82 -0.14 -21.46
N TRP A 57 -1.75 1.02 -20.82
CA TRP A 57 -0.55 1.46 -20.10
C TRP A 57 -0.21 0.53 -18.93
N ILE A 58 -1.21 0.12 -18.13
CA ILE A 58 -1.03 -0.83 -17.04
C ILE A 58 -0.57 -2.19 -17.58
N ASP A 59 -1.16 -2.67 -18.67
CA ASP A 59 -0.79 -3.95 -19.30
C ASP A 59 0.64 -3.92 -19.87
N SER A 60 1.15 -2.75 -20.24
CA SER A 60 2.53 -2.58 -20.72
C SER A 60 3.58 -2.68 -19.62
N MET A 61 3.17 -2.62 -18.36
CA MET A 61 4.10 -2.73 -17.22
C MET A 61 4.75 -4.12 -17.18
N PRO A 62 6.07 -4.21 -16.92
CA PRO A 62 6.74 -5.51 -16.79
C PRO A 62 6.18 -6.31 -15.62
N MET A 63 6.25 -7.63 -15.73
CA MET A 63 5.68 -8.55 -14.75
C MET A 63 6.15 -8.27 -13.31
N TYR A 64 7.43 -7.93 -13.13
CA TYR A 64 7.95 -7.62 -11.79
C TYR A 64 7.30 -6.40 -11.15
N ALA A 65 6.95 -5.37 -11.96
CA ALA A 65 6.26 -4.19 -11.46
C ALA A 65 4.79 -4.50 -11.14
N GLN A 66 4.13 -5.34 -11.94
CA GLN A 66 2.76 -5.78 -11.66
C GLN A 66 2.69 -6.66 -10.40
N ILE A 67 3.64 -7.57 -10.21
CA ILE A 67 3.75 -8.39 -8.99
C ILE A 67 4.04 -7.49 -7.78
N GLY A 68 4.95 -6.53 -7.92
CA GLY A 68 5.26 -5.55 -6.88
C GLY A 68 4.02 -4.76 -6.45
N TRP A 69 3.18 -4.34 -7.40
CA TRP A 69 1.92 -3.67 -7.10
C TRP A 69 0.98 -4.56 -6.26
N GLY A 70 0.74 -5.80 -6.70
CA GLY A 70 -0.09 -6.75 -5.96
C GLY A 70 0.44 -7.02 -4.55
N LEU A 71 1.74 -7.28 -4.40
CA LEU A 71 2.37 -7.49 -3.10
C LEU A 71 2.25 -6.23 -2.21
N GLY A 72 2.48 -5.04 -2.77
CA GLY A 72 2.34 -3.79 -2.05
C GLY A 72 0.95 -3.62 -1.43
N VAL A 73 -0.08 -3.85 -2.23
CA VAL A 73 -1.48 -3.69 -1.81
C VAL A 73 -1.90 -4.77 -0.81
N TRP A 74 -1.77 -6.05 -1.17
CA TRP A 74 -2.32 -7.14 -0.36
C TRP A 74 -1.57 -7.37 0.94
N LEU A 75 -0.24 -7.25 0.92
CA LEU A 75 0.56 -7.37 2.14
C LEU A 75 0.49 -6.12 3.00
N GLY A 76 0.20 -4.95 2.44
CA GLY A 76 -0.13 -3.76 3.22
C GLY A 76 -1.43 -3.92 4.00
N LEU A 77 -2.47 -4.44 3.35
CA LEU A 77 -3.74 -4.76 4.00
C LEU A 77 -3.57 -5.84 5.08
N LEU A 78 -2.88 -6.95 4.75
CA LEU A 78 -2.59 -8.02 5.70
C LEU A 78 -1.77 -7.49 6.89
N GLY A 79 -0.79 -6.64 6.64
CA GLY A 79 0.03 -6.00 7.69
C GLY A 79 -0.82 -5.21 8.67
N SER A 80 -1.83 -4.50 8.19
CA SER A 80 -2.78 -3.74 9.03
C SER A 80 -3.63 -4.65 9.91
N ILE A 81 -4.11 -5.77 9.36
CA ILE A 81 -4.84 -6.80 10.13
C ILE A 81 -3.93 -7.40 11.21
N LEU A 82 -2.71 -7.79 10.83
CA LEU A 82 -1.73 -8.36 11.76
C LEU A 82 -1.31 -7.37 12.85
N LEU A 83 -1.24 -6.08 12.53
CA LEU A 83 -0.97 -5.02 13.50
C LEU A 83 -2.09 -4.92 14.55
N LEU A 84 -3.36 -4.98 14.13
CA LEU A 84 -4.51 -5.00 15.02
C LEU A 84 -4.56 -6.29 15.86
N MET A 85 -4.15 -7.42 15.30
CA MET A 85 -3.99 -8.69 16.03
C MET A 85 -2.75 -8.69 16.93
N ARG A 86 -1.96 -7.62 16.92
CA ARG A 86 -0.71 -7.49 17.69
C ARG A 86 0.32 -8.57 17.35
N SER A 87 0.32 -9.04 16.13
CA SER A 87 1.25 -10.05 15.63
C SER A 87 2.56 -9.41 15.15
N ARG A 88 3.69 -10.02 15.52
CA ARG A 88 5.04 -9.63 15.02
C ARG A 88 5.17 -9.80 13.51
N TRP A 89 4.35 -10.66 12.91
CA TRP A 89 4.30 -10.83 11.46
C TRP A 89 3.88 -9.58 10.69
N ALA A 90 3.25 -8.60 11.37
CA ALA A 90 2.95 -7.30 10.79
C ALA A 90 4.22 -6.61 10.23
N VAL A 91 5.38 -6.77 10.91
CA VAL A 91 6.66 -6.19 10.46
C VAL A 91 7.08 -6.77 9.12
N TRP A 92 7.00 -8.09 8.97
CA TRP A 92 7.34 -8.76 7.71
C TRP A 92 6.35 -8.40 6.60
N SER A 93 5.06 -8.38 6.90
CA SER A 93 4.02 -8.03 5.95
C SER A 93 4.19 -6.61 5.41
N PHE A 94 4.39 -5.63 6.29
CA PHE A 94 4.69 -4.25 5.86
C PHE A 94 6.03 -4.11 5.16
N GLY A 95 7.05 -4.90 5.56
CA GLY A 95 8.35 -4.90 4.91
C GLY A 95 8.28 -5.37 3.46
N VAL A 96 7.60 -6.47 3.20
CA VAL A 96 7.40 -6.99 1.82
C VAL A 96 6.47 -6.08 1.02
N SER A 97 5.43 -5.52 1.66
CA SER A 97 4.57 -4.50 1.05
C SER A 97 5.37 -3.28 0.58
N LEU A 98 6.26 -2.76 1.43
CA LEU A 98 7.14 -1.65 1.10
C LEU A 98 8.05 -1.96 -0.09
N LEU A 99 8.66 -3.15 -0.11
CA LEU A 99 9.49 -3.58 -1.26
C LEU A 99 8.66 -3.65 -2.54
N GLY A 100 7.47 -4.22 -2.48
CA GLY A 100 6.55 -4.27 -3.61
C GLY A 100 6.17 -2.89 -4.12
N ALA A 101 5.86 -1.96 -3.20
CA ALA A 101 5.55 -0.58 -3.54
C ALA A 101 6.74 0.13 -4.19
N ILE A 102 7.96 -0.02 -3.66
CA ILE A 102 9.17 0.57 -4.23
C ILE A 102 9.43 0.04 -5.65
N ILE A 103 9.28 -1.27 -5.87
CA ILE A 103 9.48 -1.88 -7.18
C ILE A 103 8.46 -1.36 -8.19
N SER A 104 7.18 -1.38 -7.83
CA SER A 104 6.10 -0.97 -8.75
C SER A 104 6.10 0.53 -9.00
N LEU A 105 6.08 1.34 -7.95
CA LEU A 105 6.01 2.80 -8.07
C LEU A 105 7.35 3.37 -8.55
N GLY A 106 8.48 2.77 -8.18
CA GLY A 106 9.79 3.12 -8.70
C GLY A 106 9.87 2.93 -10.21
N TYR A 107 9.35 1.81 -10.74
CA TYR A 107 9.21 1.61 -12.19
C TYR A 107 8.34 2.71 -12.82
N GLN A 108 7.17 2.97 -12.25
CA GLN A 108 6.23 3.98 -12.78
C GLN A 108 6.83 5.38 -12.81
N MET A 109 7.66 5.73 -11.82
CA MET A 109 8.25 7.07 -11.72
C MET A 109 9.50 7.27 -12.57
N THR A 110 10.22 6.20 -12.91
CA THR A 110 11.55 6.31 -13.54
C THR A 110 11.65 5.71 -14.93
N LEU A 111 10.95 4.62 -15.20
CA LEU A 111 11.13 3.80 -16.39
C LEU A 111 9.85 3.72 -17.25
N ALA A 112 8.68 3.94 -16.68
CA ALA A 112 7.42 3.86 -17.40
C ALA A 112 7.28 5.07 -18.37
N PRO A 113 6.73 4.86 -19.56
CA PRO A 113 6.33 5.97 -20.42
C PRO A 113 5.22 6.78 -19.75
N PRO A 114 5.09 8.08 -20.04
CA PRO A 114 3.98 8.89 -19.55
C PRO A 114 2.63 8.25 -19.88
N MET A 115 1.73 8.23 -18.90
CA MET A 115 0.37 7.72 -19.15
C MET A 115 -0.37 8.65 -20.11
N PRO A 116 -0.94 8.13 -21.20
CA PRO A 116 -1.67 8.94 -22.15
C PRO A 116 -2.87 9.65 -21.51
N GLY A 117 -3.01 10.95 -21.76
CA GLY A 117 -4.11 11.76 -21.21
C GLY A 117 -3.95 12.21 -19.76
N ALA A 118 -2.92 11.77 -19.05
CA ALA A 118 -2.67 12.18 -17.69
C ALA A 118 -2.16 13.60 -17.54
N GLY A 119 -1.56 14.16 -18.59
CA GLY A 119 -0.96 15.48 -18.57
C GLY A 119 0.08 15.66 -17.47
N ASP A 120 0.30 16.91 -17.05
CA ASP A 120 1.15 17.25 -15.91
C ASP A 120 0.39 17.25 -14.57
N SER A 121 -0.47 16.23 -14.36
CA SER A 121 -1.22 16.13 -13.12
C SER A 121 -0.28 16.01 -11.92
N MET A 122 -0.30 17.02 -11.05
CA MET A 122 0.47 17.01 -9.80
C MET A 122 0.10 15.82 -8.92
N MET A 123 -1.16 15.39 -8.96
CA MET A 123 -1.65 14.24 -8.21
C MET A 123 -0.93 12.95 -8.63
N MET A 124 -0.72 12.73 -9.94
CA MET A 124 0.00 11.55 -10.44
C MET A 124 1.48 11.55 -10.06
N LYS A 125 2.09 12.70 -9.89
CA LYS A 125 3.49 12.81 -9.46
C LYS A 125 3.66 12.66 -7.96
N VAL A 126 2.72 13.19 -7.18
CA VAL A 126 2.81 13.24 -5.71
C VAL A 126 2.28 11.96 -5.06
N MET A 127 1.21 11.38 -5.60
CA MET A 127 0.57 10.21 -4.97
C MET A 127 1.53 9.01 -4.78
N PRO A 128 2.37 8.62 -5.74
CA PRO A 128 3.36 7.55 -5.54
C PRO A 128 4.30 7.83 -4.37
N LEU A 129 4.75 9.07 -4.21
CA LEU A 129 5.61 9.47 -3.09
C LEU A 129 4.87 9.36 -1.76
N VAL A 130 3.63 9.82 -1.69
CA VAL A 130 2.78 9.70 -0.50
C VAL A 130 2.60 8.23 -0.10
N ILE A 131 2.33 7.35 -1.06
CA ILE A 131 2.18 5.91 -0.81
C ILE A 131 3.47 5.33 -0.23
N ILE A 132 4.62 5.62 -0.82
CA ILE A 132 5.92 5.14 -0.33
C ILE A 132 6.19 5.64 1.09
N VAL A 133 5.93 6.91 1.38
CA VAL A 133 6.10 7.49 2.72
C VAL A 133 5.20 6.79 3.75
N ILE A 134 3.95 6.54 3.41
CA ILE A 134 3.02 5.80 4.29
C ILE A 134 3.52 4.37 4.52
N CYS A 135 3.98 3.67 3.49
CA CYS A 135 4.54 2.32 3.63
C CYS A 135 5.77 2.29 4.54
N ILE A 136 6.69 3.26 4.39
CA ILE A 136 7.86 3.41 5.26
C ILE A 136 7.42 3.67 6.70
N ALA A 137 6.48 4.59 6.91
CA ALA A 137 5.98 4.95 8.24
C ALA A 137 5.34 3.74 8.94
N LEU A 138 4.51 2.97 8.25
CA LEU A 138 3.87 1.77 8.79
C LEU A 138 4.89 0.67 9.12
N PHE A 139 5.88 0.44 8.25
CA PHE A 139 6.95 -0.52 8.51
C PHE A 139 7.77 -0.14 9.74
N LEU A 140 8.23 1.10 9.84
CA LEU A 140 9.00 1.58 10.98
C LEU A 140 8.17 1.58 12.27
N TYR A 141 6.91 1.95 12.17
CA TYR A 141 5.99 1.90 13.31
C TYR A 141 5.81 0.46 13.82
N ALA A 142 5.49 -0.50 12.96
CA ALA A 142 5.33 -1.91 13.34
C ALA A 142 6.63 -2.47 13.95
N ARG A 143 7.79 -2.14 13.36
CA ARG A 143 9.10 -2.53 13.89
C ARG A 143 9.34 -1.95 15.30
N ALA A 144 9.01 -0.69 15.53
CA ALA A 144 9.14 -0.06 16.83
C ALA A 144 8.20 -0.70 17.87
N GLN A 145 6.97 -1.04 17.51
CA GLN A 145 6.03 -1.71 18.41
C GLN A 145 6.45 -3.15 18.71
N ALA A 146 7.05 -3.86 17.76
CA ALA A 146 7.63 -5.18 17.99
C ALA A 146 8.83 -5.12 18.95
N ALA A 147 9.71 -4.12 18.82
CA ALA A 147 10.84 -3.90 19.70
C ALA A 147 10.40 -3.58 21.15
N LYS A 148 9.28 -2.89 21.32
CA LYS A 148 8.68 -2.58 22.62
C LYS A 148 7.90 -3.75 23.24
N GLY A 149 7.83 -4.92 22.57
CA GLY A 149 7.07 -6.08 23.04
C GLY A 149 5.54 -5.93 22.97
N VAL A 150 5.03 -4.91 22.27
CA VAL A 150 3.59 -4.70 22.07
C VAL A 150 3.04 -5.69 21.04
N LEU A 151 3.82 -6.00 20.00
CA LEU A 151 3.53 -7.06 19.04
C LEU A 151 4.19 -8.37 19.50
N ARG A 152 3.45 -9.47 19.45
CA ARG A 152 3.85 -10.80 19.94
C ARG A 152 3.91 -11.83 18.82
#